data_f0729869b902cff307aeb01b5b996870
#
_entry.id   f0729869b902cff307aeb01b5b996870
#
_cell.length_a   1.000
_cell.length_b   1.000
_cell.length_c   1.000
_cell.angle_alpha   90.00
_cell.angle_beta   90.00
_cell.angle_gamma   90.00
#
_symmetry.space_group_name_H-M   'P 1'
#
loop_
_entity.id
_entity.type
_entity.pdbx_description
1 polymer ?
#
loop_
_entity_poly.entity_id
_entity_poly.type
_entity_poly.pdbx_seq_one_letter_code
_entity_poly.pdbx_strand_id
1 'polypeptide(L)'
;MRIRSALTALAVVLAGLVAGAGNSAAAGTTMATTASPYCGITWGSADKSAGALSSAPLVDVRTGRHDCYDRVVFEFAGPVDGYAVGYGETWTEGEGLALSPYTAGGALLRVSLRAPAYDDSHVGTVPYRVGEHAANLLRYPTLRDVVFGGSFEGYSTFAVGVRARLPFRTFVLAGPAGHSRIVLDVAHRW
;
A
#
# COMPACT_ATOMS: atom_id res chain seq x y z
N MET A 1 -63.06 -3.59 -40.49
CA MET A 1 -64.32 -4.40 -40.55
C MET A 1 -64.68 -4.82 -39.12
N ARG A 2 -65.78 -4.24 -38.62
CA ARG A 2 -66.71 -4.78 -37.61
C ARG A 2 -66.15 -5.36 -36.32
N ILE A 3 -66.58 -5.08 -35.13
CA ILE A 3 -67.73 -4.46 -34.47
C ILE A 3 -67.77 -5.08 -33.03
N ARG A 4 -67.93 -4.24 -32.00
CA ARG A 4 -68.81 -4.41 -30.79
C ARG A 4 -68.47 -5.61 -29.85
N SER A 5 -68.61 -5.59 -28.54
CA SER A 5 -69.55 -4.81 -27.72
C SER A 5 -69.16 -4.91 -26.26
N ALA A 6 -69.51 -3.92 -25.55
CA ALA A 6 -69.63 -3.74 -24.14
C ALA A 6 -70.42 -4.84 -23.39
N LEU A 7 -70.13 -5.04 -22.11
CA LEU A 7 -71.17 -5.24 -21.10
C LEU A 7 -70.63 -4.95 -19.72
N THR A 8 -71.27 -4.01 -19.07
CA THR A 8 -71.23 -3.59 -17.68
C THR A 8 -71.72 -4.67 -16.75
N ALA A 9 -71.10 -4.82 -15.62
CA ALA A 9 -71.76 -5.37 -14.39
C ALA A 9 -71.24 -4.67 -13.16
N LEU A 10 -72.17 -4.07 -12.47
CA LEU A 10 -72.16 -3.37 -11.19
C LEU A 10 -72.30 -4.41 -10.06
N ALA A 11 -71.48 -4.37 -8.98
CA ALA A 11 -71.86 -4.90 -7.69
C ALA A 11 -70.91 -4.45 -6.58
N VAL A 12 -71.39 -3.56 -5.80
CA VAL A 12 -71.64 -3.63 -4.34
C VAL A 12 -70.42 -3.55 -3.41
N VAL A 13 -70.41 -2.44 -2.72
CA VAL A 13 -69.62 -2.02 -1.56
C VAL A 13 -69.88 -2.96 -0.35
N LEU A 14 -68.85 -3.38 0.30
CA LEU A 14 -68.86 -3.73 1.73
C LEU A 14 -67.67 -3.12 2.40
N ALA A 15 -67.96 -2.13 3.23
CA ALA A 15 -66.97 -1.49 4.11
C ALA A 15 -66.67 -2.44 5.28
N GLY A 16 -65.38 -2.83 5.38
CA GLY A 16 -64.86 -3.49 6.56
C GLY A 16 -63.75 -2.62 7.19
N LEU A 17 -64.10 -1.89 8.25
CA LEU A 17 -63.09 -1.27 9.11
C LEU A 17 -62.35 -2.38 9.89
N VAL A 18 -61.09 -2.59 9.53
CA VAL A 18 -60.14 -3.31 10.39
C VAL A 18 -59.18 -2.28 10.93
N ALA A 19 -59.31 -1.97 12.24
CA ALA A 19 -58.34 -1.22 13.00
C ALA A 19 -57.08 -2.09 13.18
N GLY A 20 -56.12 -1.92 12.29
CA GLY A 20 -54.78 -2.48 12.42
C GLY A 20 -53.97 -1.65 13.40
N ALA A 21 -53.70 -2.20 14.61
CA ALA A 21 -52.71 -1.63 15.52
C ALA A 21 -51.33 -1.65 14.83
N GLY A 22 -50.85 -0.49 14.39
CA GLY A 22 -49.53 -0.33 13.82
C GLY A 22 -48.47 -0.50 14.90
N ASN A 23 -47.78 -1.64 14.90
CA ASN A 23 -46.53 -1.78 15.61
C ASN A 23 -45.48 -0.92 14.88
N SER A 24 -45.25 0.29 15.41
CA SER A 24 -44.06 1.08 15.04
C SER A 24 -42.84 0.42 15.63
N ALA A 25 -42.21 -0.46 14.85
CA ALA A 25 -40.86 -0.93 15.13
C ALA A 25 -39.92 0.27 14.98
N ALA A 26 -39.49 0.82 16.13
CA ALA A 26 -38.42 1.79 16.13
C ALA A 26 -37.15 1.11 15.51
N ALA A 27 -36.81 1.51 14.31
CA ALA A 27 -35.55 1.13 13.69
C ALA A 27 -34.41 1.73 14.53
N GLY A 28 -33.87 0.94 15.43
CA GLY A 28 -32.66 1.28 16.17
C GLY A 28 -31.53 1.48 15.20
N THR A 29 -31.13 2.73 14.95
CA THR A 29 -29.93 3.05 14.22
C THR A 29 -28.74 2.57 15.05
N THR A 30 -28.26 1.36 14.81
CA THR A 30 -26.98 0.89 15.32
C THR A 30 -25.90 1.77 14.70
N MET A 31 -25.43 2.75 15.46
CA MET A 31 -24.19 3.46 15.11
C MET A 31 -23.07 2.42 15.14
N ALA A 32 -22.57 2.07 13.95
CA ALA A 32 -21.34 1.31 13.83
C ALA A 32 -20.23 2.18 14.43
N THR A 33 -19.76 1.82 15.62
CA THR A 33 -18.54 2.38 16.21
C THR A 33 -17.39 1.98 15.29
N THR A 34 -16.96 2.88 14.43
CA THR A 34 -15.71 2.69 13.67
C THR A 34 -14.58 2.68 14.68
N ALA A 35 -13.94 1.51 14.85
CA ALA A 35 -12.76 1.41 15.70
C ALA A 35 -11.72 2.43 15.22
N SER A 36 -11.12 3.18 16.16
CA SER A 36 -10.05 4.12 15.83
C SER A 36 -8.92 3.39 15.10
N PRO A 37 -8.38 3.96 14.03
CA PRO A 37 -7.26 3.36 13.33
C PRO A 37 -6.08 3.09 14.28
N TYR A 38 -5.38 1.98 14.08
CA TYR A 38 -4.22 1.63 14.90
C TYR A 38 -3.21 2.78 14.94
N CYS A 39 -2.93 3.30 16.16
CA CYS A 39 -2.09 4.48 16.40
C CYS A 39 -2.54 5.76 15.66
N GLY A 40 -3.82 5.91 15.39
CA GLY A 40 -4.34 7.09 14.69
C GLY A 40 -3.90 7.21 13.21
N ILE A 41 -3.35 6.15 12.63
CA ILE A 41 -2.80 6.14 11.26
C ILE A 41 -3.72 5.32 10.36
N THR A 42 -4.05 5.86 9.19
CA THR A 42 -4.77 5.11 8.15
C THR A 42 -3.82 4.10 7.50
N TRP A 43 -4.09 2.83 7.74
CA TRP A 43 -3.34 1.70 7.24
C TRP A 43 -4.08 0.98 6.11
N GLY A 44 -3.34 0.21 5.31
CA GLY A 44 -3.90 -0.69 4.31
C GLY A 44 -2.83 -1.58 3.70
N SER A 45 -3.24 -2.71 3.10
CA SER A 45 -2.32 -3.66 2.46
C SER A 45 -2.47 -3.75 0.94
N ALA A 46 -3.28 -2.85 0.34
CA ALA A 46 -3.37 -2.71 -1.11
C ALA A 46 -2.11 -2.02 -1.65
N ASP A 47 -1.82 -2.27 -2.91
CA ASP A 47 -0.70 -1.65 -3.63
C ASP A 47 -0.80 -0.13 -3.62
N LYS A 48 0.33 0.53 -3.54
CA LYS A 48 0.46 1.98 -3.53
C LYS A 48 1.47 2.42 -4.59
N SER A 49 1.10 3.41 -5.38
CA SER A 49 2.00 4.00 -6.37
C SER A 49 1.73 5.49 -6.51
N ALA A 50 2.76 6.25 -6.78
CA ALA A 50 2.69 7.69 -7.02
C ALA A 50 3.88 8.16 -7.86
N GLY A 51 3.81 9.40 -8.31
CA GLY A 51 4.91 10.17 -8.89
C GLY A 51 5.39 9.68 -10.26
N ALA A 52 6.43 10.33 -10.75
CA ALA A 52 7.02 10.10 -12.06
C ALA A 52 8.48 9.60 -11.95
N LEU A 53 9.06 9.22 -13.07
CA LEU A 53 10.48 8.89 -13.17
C LEU A 53 11.32 10.14 -12.92
N SER A 54 12.39 10.01 -12.12
CA SER A 54 13.36 11.05 -11.82
C SER A 54 14.77 10.57 -12.13
N SER A 55 15.65 11.48 -12.49
CA SER A 55 17.09 11.21 -12.64
C SER A 55 17.89 11.39 -11.35
N ALA A 56 17.27 11.90 -10.28
CA ALA A 56 17.97 12.10 -9.01
C ALA A 56 18.31 10.76 -8.36
N PRO A 57 19.61 10.47 -8.10
CA PRO A 57 20.01 9.14 -7.66
C PRO A 57 19.65 8.87 -6.20
N LEU A 58 19.37 7.60 -5.90
CA LEU A 58 19.30 7.07 -4.55
C LEU A 58 20.69 7.15 -3.91
N VAL A 59 20.78 7.72 -2.71
CA VAL A 59 22.07 7.92 -2.01
C VAL A 59 22.15 7.26 -0.65
N ASP A 60 21.00 6.92 -0.04
CA ASP A 60 20.98 6.27 1.27
C ASP A 60 19.73 5.42 1.47
N VAL A 61 19.88 4.32 2.20
CA VAL A 61 18.79 3.48 2.69
C VAL A 61 18.97 3.25 4.17
N ARG A 62 18.01 3.69 4.95
CA ARG A 62 18.06 3.51 6.41
C ARG A 62 16.74 3.05 6.97
N THR A 63 16.80 2.47 8.16
CA THR A 63 15.65 1.91 8.85
C THR A 63 15.49 2.52 10.22
N GLY A 64 14.25 2.53 10.74
CA GLY A 64 13.92 3.03 12.05
C GLY A 64 12.81 2.24 12.72
N ARG A 65 12.90 2.06 14.03
CA ARG A 65 11.84 1.50 14.87
C ARG A 65 11.01 2.62 15.47
N HIS A 66 9.69 2.45 15.44
CA HIS A 66 8.73 3.30 16.13
C HIS A 66 7.79 2.41 16.96
N ASP A 67 7.03 3.00 17.87
CA ASP A 67 6.15 2.23 18.77
C ASP A 67 5.06 1.43 18.03
N CYS A 68 4.64 1.91 16.86
CA CYS A 68 3.51 1.34 16.12
C CYS A 68 3.89 0.71 14.78
N TYR A 69 5.06 0.98 14.27
CA TYR A 69 5.52 0.54 12.95
C TYR A 69 7.04 0.52 12.86
N ASP A 70 7.55 -0.23 11.92
CA ASP A 70 8.93 -0.13 11.46
C ASP A 70 8.98 0.65 10.16
N ARG A 71 10.06 1.40 9.95
CA ARG A 71 10.26 2.31 8.82
C ARG A 71 11.46 1.93 7.98
N VAL A 72 11.30 2.01 6.65
CA VAL A 72 12.40 2.10 5.70
C VAL A 72 12.35 3.47 5.03
N VAL A 73 13.49 4.12 4.90
CA VAL A 73 13.66 5.43 4.25
C VAL A 73 14.64 5.27 3.10
N PHE A 74 14.22 5.64 1.92
CA PHE A 74 15.06 5.75 0.72
C PHE A 74 15.29 7.23 0.46
N GLU A 75 16.55 7.69 0.52
CA GLU A 75 16.92 9.11 0.34
C GLU A 75 17.57 9.33 -1.02
N PHE A 76 17.18 10.41 -1.68
CA PHE A 76 17.60 10.77 -3.03
C PHE A 76 18.28 12.13 -3.04
N ALA A 77 19.33 12.29 -3.85
CA ALA A 77 20.06 13.56 -4.02
C ALA A 77 19.33 14.52 -4.97
N GLY A 78 18.04 14.74 -4.74
CA GLY A 78 17.19 15.62 -5.53
C GLY A 78 15.71 15.29 -5.38
N PRO A 79 14.83 15.91 -6.18
CA PRO A 79 13.39 15.70 -6.10
C PRO A 79 13.00 14.34 -6.70
N VAL A 80 12.46 13.46 -5.86
CA VAL A 80 11.87 12.16 -6.25
C VAL A 80 10.55 11.99 -5.52
N ASP A 81 9.50 11.64 -6.26
CA ASP A 81 8.18 11.32 -5.73
C ASP A 81 7.63 9.98 -6.27
N GLY A 82 8.38 9.35 -7.18
CA GLY A 82 7.97 8.19 -7.94
C GLY A 82 8.24 6.86 -7.22
N TYR A 83 7.18 6.10 -6.94
CA TYR A 83 7.28 4.75 -6.37
C TYR A 83 6.12 3.84 -6.75
N ALA A 84 6.35 2.52 -6.61
CA ALA A 84 5.32 1.50 -6.56
C ALA A 84 5.68 0.49 -5.47
N VAL A 85 4.76 0.24 -4.53
CA VAL A 85 4.96 -0.67 -3.40
C VAL A 85 3.74 -1.59 -3.27
N GLY A 86 3.97 -2.90 -3.21
CA GLY A 86 2.92 -3.88 -3.05
C GLY A 86 3.45 -5.23 -2.59
N TYR A 87 2.58 -6.07 -2.03
CA TYR A 87 2.94 -7.44 -1.66
C TYR A 87 3.05 -8.34 -2.88
N GLY A 88 4.12 -9.07 -2.98
CA GLY A 88 4.36 -10.04 -4.06
C GLY A 88 5.83 -10.41 -4.20
N GLU A 89 6.11 -11.26 -5.19
CA GLU A 89 7.47 -11.59 -5.57
C GLU A 89 8.19 -10.34 -6.07
N THR A 90 9.49 -10.29 -5.81
CA THR A 90 10.39 -9.24 -6.27
C THR A 90 11.49 -9.89 -7.10
N TRP A 91 11.81 -9.26 -8.22
CA TRP A 91 12.85 -9.73 -9.12
C TRP A 91 13.98 -8.72 -9.22
N THR A 92 15.18 -9.21 -9.53
CA THR A 92 16.32 -8.33 -9.80
C THR A 92 16.07 -7.53 -11.06
N GLU A 93 16.55 -6.29 -11.07
CA GLU A 93 16.60 -5.48 -12.28
C GLU A 93 17.57 -6.08 -13.30
N GLY A 94 17.19 -6.04 -14.57
CA GLY A 94 17.99 -6.57 -15.70
C GLY A 94 17.83 -8.07 -15.88
N GLU A 95 18.25 -8.91 -14.94
CA GLU A 95 18.26 -10.37 -15.10
C GLU A 95 16.93 -11.05 -14.74
N GLY A 96 16.09 -10.43 -13.93
CA GLY A 96 14.79 -10.97 -13.55
C GLY A 96 14.87 -12.22 -12.65
N LEU A 97 15.88 -12.31 -11.77
CA LEU A 97 16.00 -13.39 -10.80
C LEU A 97 15.11 -13.11 -9.58
N ALA A 98 14.39 -14.11 -9.10
CA ALA A 98 13.55 -13.98 -7.91
C ALA A 98 14.39 -13.71 -6.66
N LEU A 99 13.95 -12.73 -5.85
CA LEU A 99 14.62 -12.35 -4.60
C LEU A 99 14.06 -13.05 -3.37
N SER A 100 12.90 -13.71 -3.45
CA SER A 100 12.31 -14.42 -2.31
C SER A 100 13.24 -15.46 -1.67
N PRO A 101 14.08 -16.21 -2.41
CA PRO A 101 15.01 -17.15 -1.78
C PRO A 101 16.11 -16.48 -0.92
N TYR A 102 16.36 -15.19 -1.14
CA TYR A 102 17.42 -14.42 -0.50
C TYR A 102 16.90 -13.40 0.52
N THR A 103 15.59 -13.29 0.68
CA THR A 103 14.96 -12.29 1.54
C THR A 103 14.23 -12.95 2.72
N ALA A 104 14.69 -12.70 3.94
CA ALA A 104 14.07 -13.22 5.13
C ALA A 104 12.69 -12.58 5.38
N GLY A 105 11.71 -13.37 5.83
CA GLY A 105 10.37 -12.88 6.19
C GLY A 105 9.26 -13.87 5.88
N GLY A 106 8.07 -13.62 6.43
CA GLY A 106 6.86 -14.38 6.14
C GLY A 106 6.03 -13.78 5.00
N ALA A 107 6.37 -12.56 4.54
CA ALA A 107 5.80 -11.91 3.37
C ALA A 107 6.82 -10.91 2.79
N LEU A 108 6.73 -10.68 1.47
CA LEU A 108 7.57 -9.73 0.76
C LEU A 108 6.76 -8.52 0.30
N LEU A 109 7.28 -7.33 0.54
CA LEU A 109 6.91 -6.10 -0.13
C LEU A 109 7.93 -5.83 -1.26
N ARG A 110 7.46 -5.81 -2.49
CA ARG A 110 8.19 -5.29 -3.63
C ARG A 110 8.16 -3.76 -3.56
N VAL A 111 9.32 -3.14 -3.52
CA VAL A 111 9.50 -1.69 -3.58
C VAL A 111 10.21 -1.36 -4.87
N SER A 112 9.53 -0.70 -5.80
CA SER A 112 10.10 -0.15 -7.01
C SER A 112 10.11 1.37 -6.90
N LEU A 113 11.30 1.93 -6.93
CA LEU A 113 11.55 3.38 -6.88
C LEU A 113 11.77 3.87 -8.31
N ARG A 114 11.11 4.94 -8.69
CA ARG A 114 11.23 5.54 -10.02
C ARG A 114 12.39 6.54 -10.05
N ALA A 115 13.57 6.05 -9.65
CA ALA A 115 14.80 6.81 -9.60
C ALA A 115 15.99 5.81 -9.61
N PRO A 116 17.13 6.16 -10.22
CA PRO A 116 18.30 5.30 -10.31
C PRO A 116 19.03 5.17 -8.97
N ALA A 117 19.82 4.12 -8.80
CA ALA A 117 20.85 4.00 -7.76
C ALA A 117 22.27 4.11 -8.39
N TYR A 118 22.40 4.93 -9.42
CA TYR A 118 23.64 5.27 -10.09
C TYR A 118 23.61 6.75 -10.53
N ASP A 119 24.77 7.33 -10.69
CA ASP A 119 24.96 8.71 -11.18
C ASP A 119 24.98 8.79 -12.73
N ASP A 120 25.15 10.01 -13.25
CA ASP A 120 25.23 10.27 -14.70
C ASP A 120 26.42 9.57 -15.40
N SER A 121 27.41 9.09 -14.64
CA SER A 121 28.53 8.29 -15.13
C SER A 121 28.25 6.79 -15.03
N HIS A 122 27.03 6.38 -14.66
CA HIS A 122 26.60 4.99 -14.41
C HIS A 122 27.39 4.32 -13.27
N VAL A 123 27.94 5.10 -12.34
CA VAL A 123 28.57 4.60 -11.13
C VAL A 123 27.52 4.46 -10.02
N GLY A 124 27.47 3.30 -9.37
CA GLY A 124 26.54 3.05 -8.26
C GLY A 124 26.70 4.06 -7.12
N THR A 125 25.60 4.62 -6.64
CA THR A 125 25.55 5.66 -5.61
C THR A 125 25.25 5.10 -4.22
N VAL A 126 24.94 3.80 -4.13
CA VAL A 126 24.77 3.06 -2.88
C VAL A 126 25.79 1.93 -2.76
N PRO A 127 26.21 1.51 -1.57
CA PRO A 127 27.27 0.52 -1.39
C PRO A 127 26.82 -0.93 -1.58
N TYR A 128 25.59 -1.16 -2.04
CA TYR A 128 25.01 -2.50 -2.17
C TYR A 128 25.17 -3.06 -3.56
N ARG A 129 25.48 -4.36 -3.64
CA ARG A 129 25.34 -5.16 -4.86
C ARG A 129 23.97 -5.84 -4.91
N VAL A 130 23.55 -6.25 -6.08
CA VAL A 130 22.33 -7.04 -6.27
C VAL A 130 22.34 -8.26 -5.35
N GLY A 131 21.28 -8.46 -4.60
CA GLY A 131 21.15 -9.53 -3.61
C GLY A 131 21.74 -9.22 -2.23
N GLU A 132 22.41 -8.07 -2.02
CA GLU A 132 22.95 -7.69 -0.71
C GLU A 132 21.90 -7.04 0.20
N HIS A 133 22.09 -7.23 1.51
CA HIS A 133 21.23 -6.71 2.55
C HIS A 133 21.60 -5.26 2.88
N ALA A 134 20.61 -4.36 2.80
CA ALA A 134 20.79 -2.93 3.01
C ALA A 134 20.69 -2.49 4.48
N ALA A 135 20.27 -3.39 5.40
CA ALA A 135 20.07 -3.03 6.81
C ALA A 135 20.23 -4.23 7.76
N ASN A 136 20.67 -3.96 9.00
CA ASN A 136 20.64 -4.94 10.08
C ASN A 136 19.32 -4.80 10.87
N LEU A 137 18.47 -5.82 10.83
CA LEU A 137 17.09 -5.77 11.35
C LEU A 137 16.83 -6.72 12.54
N LEU A 138 17.85 -7.21 13.21
CA LEU A 138 17.73 -8.21 14.28
C LEU A 138 16.74 -7.87 15.41
N ARG A 139 16.42 -6.59 15.62
CA ARG A 139 15.56 -6.13 16.73
C ARG A 139 14.28 -5.44 16.27
N TYR A 140 13.89 -5.60 15.01
CA TYR A 140 12.69 -4.97 14.47
C TYR A 140 11.44 -5.84 14.72
N PRO A 141 10.33 -5.27 15.22
CA PRO A 141 9.09 -6.03 15.43
C PRO A 141 8.49 -6.60 14.15
N THR A 142 8.63 -5.92 13.02
CA THR A 142 7.97 -6.27 11.77
C THR A 142 8.95 -6.52 10.63
N LEU A 143 9.90 -5.63 10.38
CA LEU A 143 10.91 -5.79 9.34
C LEU A 143 11.80 -7.01 9.63
N ARG A 144 12.14 -7.75 8.57
CA ARG A 144 13.01 -8.93 8.63
C ARG A 144 14.20 -8.78 7.71
N ASP A 145 14.01 -8.09 6.57
CA ASP A 145 15.07 -7.90 5.59
C ASP A 145 14.81 -6.69 4.70
N VAL A 146 15.86 -6.15 4.11
CA VAL A 146 15.83 -5.18 3.00
C VAL A 146 16.94 -5.58 2.04
N VAL A 147 16.59 -6.18 0.93
CA VAL A 147 17.53 -6.70 -0.07
C VAL A 147 17.48 -5.83 -1.30
N PHE A 148 18.65 -5.41 -1.79
CA PHE A 148 18.75 -4.62 -3.01
C PHE A 148 18.62 -5.51 -4.25
N GLY A 149 17.63 -5.21 -5.09
CA GLY A 149 17.34 -5.95 -6.33
C GLY A 149 18.03 -5.39 -7.56
N GLY A 150 18.78 -4.30 -7.42
CA GLY A 150 19.46 -3.65 -8.54
C GLY A 150 18.83 -2.35 -8.98
N SER A 151 19.47 -1.72 -9.97
CA SER A 151 18.98 -0.50 -10.59
C SER A 151 19.25 -0.55 -12.10
N PHE A 152 18.20 -0.33 -12.89
CA PHE A 152 18.25 -0.40 -14.34
C PHE A 152 17.20 0.55 -14.96
N GLU A 153 17.53 1.19 -16.08
CA GLU A 153 16.65 2.11 -16.83
C GLU A 153 15.95 3.17 -15.96
N GLY A 154 16.65 3.69 -14.95
CA GLY A 154 16.12 4.73 -14.05
C GLY A 154 15.24 4.21 -12.92
N TYR A 155 15.11 2.91 -12.75
CA TYR A 155 14.41 2.29 -11.62
C TYR A 155 15.41 1.67 -10.64
N SER A 156 15.01 1.60 -9.37
CA SER A 156 15.74 0.85 -8.34
C SER A 156 14.75 -0.03 -7.58
N THR A 157 15.08 -1.29 -7.41
CA THR A 157 14.18 -2.27 -6.78
C THR A 157 14.75 -2.80 -5.47
N PHE A 158 13.87 -2.96 -4.48
CA PHE A 158 14.18 -3.61 -3.21
C PHE A 158 13.11 -4.65 -2.87
N ALA A 159 13.56 -5.77 -2.34
CA ALA A 159 12.70 -6.72 -1.64
C ALA A 159 12.72 -6.39 -0.14
N VAL A 160 11.58 -6.02 0.43
CA VAL A 160 11.46 -5.76 1.86
C VAL A 160 10.72 -6.91 2.51
N GLY A 161 11.47 -7.75 3.23
CA GLY A 161 10.93 -8.88 3.98
C GLY A 161 10.29 -8.41 5.28
N VAL A 162 9.08 -8.86 5.53
CA VAL A 162 8.33 -8.55 6.74
C VAL A 162 7.81 -9.82 7.41
N ARG A 163 7.55 -9.76 8.71
CA ARG A 163 7.11 -10.88 9.54
C ARG A 163 5.87 -11.61 9.00
N ALA A 164 4.92 -10.86 8.45
CA ALA A 164 3.66 -11.34 7.89
C ALA A 164 3.09 -10.27 6.95
N ARG A 165 2.04 -10.60 6.19
CA ARG A 165 1.29 -9.60 5.40
C ARG A 165 0.55 -8.63 6.34
N LEU A 166 1.22 -7.53 6.68
CA LEU A 166 0.75 -6.47 7.57
C LEU A 166 0.38 -5.22 6.78
N PRO A 167 -0.44 -4.32 7.33
CA PRO A 167 -0.76 -3.07 6.65
C PRO A 167 0.46 -2.15 6.61
N PHE A 168 0.56 -1.37 5.54
CA PHE A 168 1.65 -0.43 5.31
C PHE A 168 1.16 0.88 4.72
N ARG A 169 1.99 1.90 4.79
CA ARG A 169 1.81 3.16 4.06
C ARG A 169 3.12 3.59 3.41
N THR A 170 3.03 4.32 2.31
CA THR A 170 4.17 4.92 1.62
C THR A 170 3.85 6.37 1.31
N PHE A 171 4.83 7.25 1.50
CA PHE A 171 4.69 8.68 1.28
C PHE A 171 6.05 9.33 1.06
N VAL A 172 6.03 10.57 0.55
CA VAL A 172 7.22 11.36 0.25
C VAL A 172 7.42 12.42 1.32
N LEU A 173 8.67 12.63 1.73
CA LEU A 173 9.10 13.74 2.59
C LEU A 173 10.19 14.54 1.91
N ALA A 174 10.16 15.85 2.10
CA ALA A 174 11.31 16.70 1.77
C ALA A 174 12.49 16.35 2.69
N GLY A 175 13.68 16.27 2.10
CA GLY A 175 14.95 16.11 2.81
C GLY A 175 15.68 17.42 2.99
N PRO A 176 16.80 17.44 3.72
CA PRO A 176 17.70 18.60 3.79
C PRO A 176 18.40 18.80 2.44
N ALA A 177 18.87 20.02 2.19
CA ALA A 177 19.68 20.37 1.00
C ALA A 177 19.05 20.00 -0.35
N GLY A 178 17.72 20.06 -0.47
CA GLY A 178 17.02 19.73 -1.71
C GLY A 178 16.84 18.23 -1.96
N HIS A 179 17.25 17.37 -1.04
CA HIS A 179 16.97 15.95 -1.10
C HIS A 179 15.47 15.64 -0.96
N SER A 180 15.06 14.46 -1.36
CA SER A 180 13.75 13.89 -1.08
C SER A 180 13.88 12.50 -0.47
N ARG A 181 12.81 12.03 0.17
CA ARG A 181 12.76 10.73 0.82
C ARG A 181 11.45 10.03 0.49
N ILE A 182 11.54 8.82 0.01
CA ILE A 182 10.39 7.91 -0.04
C ILE A 182 10.44 7.07 1.23
N VAL A 183 9.33 7.07 1.96
CA VAL A 183 9.18 6.41 3.26
C VAL A 183 8.20 5.27 3.13
N LEU A 184 8.59 4.09 3.60
CA LEU A 184 7.74 2.93 3.78
C LEU A 184 7.61 2.64 5.28
N ASP A 185 6.41 2.75 5.84
CA ASP A 185 6.06 2.32 7.19
C ASP A 185 5.26 1.03 7.13
N VAL A 186 5.65 0.02 7.90
CA VAL A 186 4.91 -1.23 8.04
C VAL A 186 4.44 -1.37 9.48
N ALA A 187 3.14 -1.44 9.68
CA ALA A 187 2.52 -1.52 11.01
C ALA A 187 2.93 -2.79 11.76
N HIS A 188 2.96 -2.73 13.08
CA HIS A 188 3.24 -3.92 13.91
C HIS A 188 2.04 -4.87 13.97
N ARG A 189 0.83 -4.42 13.64
CA ARG A 189 -0.41 -5.22 13.62
C ARG A 189 -1.48 -4.56 12.73
N TRP A 190 -2.54 -5.29 12.51
CA TRP A 190 -3.82 -4.81 11.93
C TRP A 190 -4.57 -3.92 12.91
#